data_fbb4244918caf59f54356b3136039b45
#
_entry.id   fbb4244918caf59f54356b3136039b45
#
_cell.length_a   1.000
_cell.length_b   1.000
_cell.length_c   1.000
_cell.angle_alpha   90.00
_cell.angle_beta   90.00
_cell.angle_gamma   90.00
#
_symmetry.space_group_name_H-M   'P 1'
#
loop_
_entity.id
_entity.type
_entity.pdbx_description
1 polymer ?
#
loop_
_entity_poly.entity_id
_entity_poly.type
_entity_poly.pdbx_seq_one_letter_code
_entity_poly.pdbx_strand_id
1 'polypeptide(L)'
;DVCSSDLSNHMCFSVPKQDSLFSGDHVMAWSTSVVIPPDGNMADYLASLALLCSRTESRYWPTHGPPLDSPHDYVQALIAHRLQRMQDIMQLLKASPWRIADMVEQLYPKLDVRLHGAASRSIFAAILYLQDCGEIEALESTTLDGLYQKSS
;
A
#
# COMPACT_ATOMS: atom_id res chain seq x y z
N ASP A 1 -13.83 -1.79 19.80
CA ASP A 1 -12.57 -1.12 19.52
C ASP A 1 -12.48 -0.86 18.03
N VAL A 2 -12.16 0.36 17.65
CA VAL A 2 -12.17 0.84 16.26
C VAL A 2 -10.75 1.26 15.87
N CYS A 3 -10.25 0.72 14.78
CA CYS A 3 -8.97 1.08 14.19
C CYS A 3 -9.22 1.87 12.90
N SER A 4 -8.57 3.03 12.75
CA SER A 4 -8.60 3.80 11.51
C SER A 4 -7.59 3.26 10.51
N SER A 5 -7.91 3.25 9.23
CA SER A 5 -7.01 2.82 8.14
C SER A 5 -6.66 3.96 7.17
N ASP A 6 -5.89 3.62 6.16
CA ASP A 6 -5.38 4.46 5.07
C ASP A 6 -6.41 5.21 4.23
N LEU A 7 -7.64 4.75 4.23
CA LEU A 7 -8.78 5.48 3.70
C LEU A 7 -9.32 6.36 4.84
N SER A 8 -9.40 7.65 4.65
CA SER A 8 -9.75 8.65 5.67
C SER A 8 -11.03 8.35 6.48
N ASN A 9 -11.83 7.38 6.04
CA ASN A 9 -13.08 6.98 6.67
C ASN A 9 -13.22 5.46 6.89
N HIS A 10 -12.17 4.66 6.64
CA HIS A 10 -12.25 3.22 6.87
C HIS A 10 -12.04 2.87 8.34
N MET A 11 -12.85 1.95 8.84
CA MET A 11 -12.81 1.49 10.23
C MET A 11 -12.76 -0.04 10.29
N CYS A 12 -11.88 -0.57 11.13
CA CYS A 12 -11.88 -1.97 11.53
C CYS A 12 -12.61 -2.13 12.86
N PHE A 13 -13.34 -3.24 13.02
CA PHE A 13 -14.12 -3.51 14.23
C PHE A 13 -13.64 -4.77 14.91
N SER A 14 -13.19 -4.66 16.16
CA SER A 14 -12.84 -5.79 17.00
C SER A 14 -14.03 -6.31 17.77
N VAL A 15 -14.16 -7.63 17.85
CA VAL A 15 -15.13 -8.36 18.69
C VAL A 15 -14.34 -9.29 19.61
N PRO A 16 -13.81 -8.78 20.75
CA PRO A 16 -12.88 -9.52 21.60
C PRO A 16 -13.47 -10.85 22.13
N LYS A 17 -14.79 -10.88 22.41
CA LYS A 17 -15.47 -12.11 22.86
C LYS A 17 -15.45 -13.25 21.83
N GLN A 18 -15.24 -12.94 20.56
CA GLN A 18 -15.18 -13.90 19.46
C GLN A 18 -13.75 -14.04 18.91
N ASP A 19 -12.77 -13.41 19.54
CA ASP A 19 -11.38 -13.39 19.09
C ASP A 19 -11.24 -13.03 17.62
N SER A 20 -12.00 -12.01 17.20
CA SER A 20 -12.20 -11.68 15.78
C SER A 20 -12.11 -10.18 15.53
N LEU A 21 -11.54 -9.83 14.36
CA LEU A 21 -11.49 -8.46 13.83
C LEU A 21 -12.13 -8.43 12.43
N PHE A 22 -13.06 -7.51 12.20
CA PHE A 22 -13.57 -7.19 10.87
C PHE A 22 -12.65 -6.13 10.26
N SER A 23 -11.82 -6.57 9.31
CA SER A 23 -10.79 -5.73 8.70
C SER A 23 -11.27 -4.92 7.49
N GLY A 24 -12.48 -5.22 6.97
CA GLY A 24 -13.00 -4.56 5.79
C GLY A 24 -12.06 -4.71 4.59
N ASP A 25 -11.88 -3.62 3.84
CA ASP A 25 -10.97 -3.57 2.69
C ASP A 25 -9.53 -3.21 3.08
N HIS A 26 -9.28 -2.92 4.37
CA HIS A 26 -7.92 -2.61 4.82
C HIS A 26 -6.98 -3.81 4.71
N VAL A 27 -7.48 -5.01 5.07
CA VAL A 27 -6.77 -6.28 4.87
C VAL A 27 -7.70 -7.25 4.18
N MET A 28 -7.48 -7.48 2.89
CA MET A 28 -8.24 -8.41 2.05
C MET A 28 -7.49 -9.73 1.87
N ALA A 29 -8.22 -10.86 1.83
CA ALA A 29 -7.60 -12.19 1.81
C ALA A 29 -7.04 -12.65 0.44
N TRP A 30 -7.24 -11.90 -0.63
CA TRP A 30 -6.88 -12.32 -2.01
C TRP A 30 -6.17 -11.23 -2.82
N SER A 31 -6.10 -10.01 -2.32
CA SER A 31 -5.46 -8.88 -2.99
C SER A 31 -4.92 -7.90 -1.97
N THR A 32 -4.01 -7.04 -2.38
CA THR A 32 -3.58 -5.90 -1.58
C THR A 32 -4.53 -4.74 -1.80
N SER A 33 -4.87 -4.00 -0.74
CA SER A 33 -5.65 -2.76 -0.82
C SER A 33 -4.96 -1.76 -1.74
N VAL A 34 -5.73 -0.97 -2.48
CA VAL A 34 -5.17 0.06 -3.35
C VAL A 34 -5.17 1.39 -2.60
N VAL A 35 -3.99 1.90 -2.27
CA VAL A 35 -3.83 3.23 -1.67
C VAL A 35 -3.94 4.27 -2.78
N ILE A 36 -4.95 5.14 -2.72
CA ILE A 36 -5.26 6.10 -3.79
C ILE A 36 -5.18 7.52 -3.25
N PRO A 37 -4.13 8.29 -3.56
CA PRO A 37 -4.09 9.72 -3.24
C PRO A 37 -5.21 10.50 -3.98
N PRO A 38 -5.78 11.60 -3.41
CA PRO A 38 -5.35 12.20 -2.13
C PRO A 38 -5.96 11.55 -0.88
N ASP A 39 -6.99 10.70 -1.01
CA ASP A 39 -7.70 10.14 0.14
C ASP A 39 -6.90 9.05 0.85
N GLY A 40 -6.08 8.29 0.13
CA GLY A 40 -5.18 7.27 0.66
C GLY A 40 -3.76 7.80 0.82
N ASN A 41 -3.16 7.52 1.98
CA ASN A 41 -1.78 7.88 2.33
C ASN A 41 -0.97 6.62 2.66
N MET A 42 0.23 6.47 2.08
CA MET A 42 1.05 5.28 2.28
C MET A 42 1.64 5.19 3.68
N ALA A 43 1.99 6.33 4.30
CA ALA A 43 2.49 6.36 5.68
C ALA A 43 1.40 5.89 6.65
N ASP A 44 0.19 6.41 6.52
CA ASP A 44 -0.95 6.04 7.35
C ASP A 44 -1.32 4.57 7.16
N TYR A 45 -1.27 4.07 5.90
CA TYR A 45 -1.51 2.66 5.61
C TYR A 45 -0.49 1.75 6.31
N LEU A 46 0.79 2.06 6.21
CA LEU A 46 1.84 1.28 6.88
C LEU A 46 1.72 1.36 8.41
N ALA A 47 1.43 2.54 8.97
CA ALA A 47 1.21 2.71 10.40
C ALA A 47 0.00 1.90 10.89
N SER A 48 -1.09 1.90 10.14
CA SER A 48 -2.29 1.12 10.43
C SER A 48 -2.03 -0.40 10.35
N LEU A 49 -1.29 -0.88 9.35
CA LEU A 49 -0.86 -2.27 9.30
C LEU A 49 0.04 -2.65 10.48
N ALA A 50 0.97 -1.77 10.89
CA ALA A 50 1.82 -1.99 12.05
C ALA A 50 0.99 -2.08 13.35
N LEU A 51 -0.07 -1.27 13.48
CA LEU A 51 -1.02 -1.37 14.57
C LEU A 51 -1.72 -2.73 14.58
N LEU A 52 -2.13 -3.25 13.43
CA LEU A 52 -2.73 -4.58 13.32
C LEU A 52 -1.77 -5.71 13.72
N CYS A 53 -0.46 -5.55 13.50
CA CYS A 53 0.55 -6.51 13.99
C CYS A 53 0.63 -6.57 15.52
N SER A 54 0.20 -5.55 16.24
CA SER A 54 0.18 -5.52 17.71
C SER A 54 -1.10 -6.09 18.33
N ARG A 55 -2.08 -6.40 17.51
CA ARG A 55 -3.37 -6.95 17.98
C ARG A 55 -3.26 -8.44 18.29
N THR A 56 -4.23 -8.97 19.02
CA THR A 56 -4.19 -10.34 19.54
C THR A 56 -5.26 -11.26 18.93
N GLU A 57 -6.19 -10.70 18.14
CA GLU A 57 -7.25 -11.50 17.51
C GLU A 57 -6.66 -12.55 16.56
N SER A 58 -7.09 -13.78 16.71
CA SER A 58 -6.62 -14.92 15.92
C SER A 58 -7.26 -15.00 14.54
N ARG A 59 -8.36 -14.27 14.30
CA ARG A 59 -9.09 -14.31 13.03
C ARG A 59 -9.50 -12.93 12.54
N TYR A 60 -9.20 -12.64 11.25
CA TYR A 60 -9.69 -11.45 10.58
C TYR A 60 -10.76 -11.79 9.53
N TRP A 61 -11.77 -10.94 9.45
CA TRP A 61 -12.89 -11.04 8.51
C TRP A 61 -12.81 -9.88 7.52
N PRO A 62 -12.27 -10.10 6.31
CA PRO A 62 -12.24 -9.08 5.27
C PRO A 62 -13.62 -8.93 4.60
N THR A 63 -13.85 -7.80 3.91
CA THR A 63 -15.02 -7.63 3.04
C THR A 63 -14.94 -8.58 1.84
N HIS A 64 -13.73 -8.83 1.34
CA HIS A 64 -13.48 -9.66 0.18
C HIS A 64 -12.53 -10.81 0.50
N GLY A 65 -12.92 -12.03 0.11
CA GLY A 65 -12.16 -13.26 0.32
C GLY A 65 -12.57 -14.03 1.58
N PRO A 66 -11.91 -15.16 1.84
CA PRO A 66 -12.17 -15.97 3.03
C PRO A 66 -11.61 -15.30 4.30
N PRO A 67 -12.07 -15.71 5.48
CA PRO A 67 -11.45 -15.28 6.73
C PRO A 67 -9.98 -15.69 6.79
N LEU A 68 -9.18 -14.89 7.50
CA LEU A 68 -7.75 -15.10 7.73
C LEU A 68 -7.54 -15.68 9.12
N ASP A 69 -7.06 -16.92 9.21
CA ASP A 69 -6.80 -17.63 10.47
C ASP A 69 -5.37 -17.43 11.01
N SER A 70 -4.50 -16.81 10.23
CA SER A 70 -3.14 -16.38 10.62
C SER A 70 -2.94 -14.91 10.21
N PRO A 71 -3.73 -13.98 10.80
CA PRO A 71 -3.79 -12.60 10.31
C PRO A 71 -2.46 -11.86 10.48
N HIS A 72 -1.68 -12.15 11.52
CA HIS A 72 -0.42 -11.45 11.79
C HIS A 72 0.63 -11.73 10.71
N ASP A 73 0.83 -12.99 10.33
CA ASP A 73 1.76 -13.36 9.26
C ASP A 73 1.33 -12.73 7.93
N TYR A 74 0.03 -12.69 7.69
CA TYR A 74 -0.53 -12.07 6.48
C TYR A 74 -0.29 -10.56 6.46
N VAL A 75 -0.55 -9.86 7.56
CA VAL A 75 -0.31 -8.41 7.69
C VAL A 75 1.19 -8.10 7.56
N GLN A 76 2.06 -8.88 8.16
CA GLN A 76 3.52 -8.73 7.98
C GLN A 76 3.93 -8.92 6.52
N ALA A 77 3.35 -9.89 5.81
CA ALA A 77 3.61 -10.07 4.39
C ALA A 77 3.12 -8.88 3.55
N LEU A 78 1.99 -8.25 3.89
CA LEU A 78 1.52 -7.02 3.24
C LEU A 78 2.51 -5.87 3.45
N ILE A 79 2.99 -5.65 4.67
CA ILE A 79 4.02 -4.63 4.96
C ILE A 79 5.28 -4.90 4.15
N ALA A 80 5.79 -6.13 4.19
CA ALA A 80 6.99 -6.53 3.45
C ALA A 80 6.84 -6.29 1.94
N HIS A 81 5.67 -6.62 1.38
CA HIS A 81 5.35 -6.38 -0.02
C HIS A 81 5.40 -4.88 -0.37
N ARG A 82 4.86 -4.00 0.49
CA ARG A 82 4.91 -2.55 0.25
C ARG A 82 6.33 -2.00 0.30
N LEU A 83 7.08 -2.40 1.31
CA LEU A 83 8.48 -1.98 1.45
C LEU A 83 9.34 -2.49 0.29
N GLN A 84 9.15 -3.73 -0.16
CA GLN A 84 9.83 -4.26 -1.34
C GLN A 84 9.51 -3.44 -2.59
N ARG A 85 8.23 -3.07 -2.79
CA ARG A 85 7.84 -2.23 -3.93
C ARG A 85 8.51 -0.86 -3.92
N MET A 86 8.66 -0.23 -2.76
CA MET A 86 9.41 1.02 -2.62
C MET A 86 10.89 0.83 -2.96
N GLN A 87 11.49 -0.26 -2.53
CA GLN A 87 12.88 -0.60 -2.89
C GLN A 87 13.03 -0.81 -4.40
N ASP A 88 12.07 -1.49 -5.05
CA ASP A 88 12.09 -1.69 -6.51
C ASP A 88 12.02 -0.35 -7.26
N ILE A 89 11.13 0.58 -6.83
CA ILE A 89 11.04 1.94 -7.37
C ILE A 89 12.40 2.66 -7.21
N MET A 90 12.97 2.63 -6.01
CA MET A 90 14.28 3.24 -5.74
C MET A 90 15.39 2.66 -6.60
N GLN A 91 15.35 1.36 -6.93
CA GLN A 91 16.33 0.74 -7.83
C GLN A 91 16.20 1.27 -9.27
N LEU A 92 14.98 1.43 -9.79
CA LEU A 92 14.77 2.03 -11.11
C LEU A 92 15.33 3.45 -11.18
N LEU A 93 15.06 4.25 -10.15
CA LEU A 93 15.46 5.66 -10.08
C LEU A 93 16.97 5.88 -9.86
N LYS A 94 17.75 4.84 -9.55
CA LYS A 94 19.21 4.96 -9.44
C LYS A 94 19.90 5.25 -10.76
N ALA A 95 19.36 4.73 -11.86
CA ALA A 95 20.02 4.80 -13.16
C ALA A 95 19.58 6.03 -13.98
N SER A 96 18.33 6.43 -13.88
CA SER A 96 17.73 7.51 -14.65
C SER A 96 16.40 7.95 -14.04
N PRO A 97 15.89 9.14 -14.43
CA PRO A 97 14.51 9.51 -14.13
C PRO A 97 13.49 8.60 -14.84
N TRP A 98 12.34 8.39 -14.20
CA TRP A 98 11.25 7.53 -14.71
C TRP A 98 9.89 8.21 -14.56
N ARG A 99 8.99 7.92 -15.52
CA ARG A 99 7.56 8.19 -15.38
C ARG A 99 6.84 7.01 -14.73
N ILE A 100 5.75 7.28 -14.03
CA ILE A 100 4.98 6.22 -13.34
C ILE A 100 4.46 5.17 -14.31
N ALA A 101 4.00 5.57 -15.49
CA ALA A 101 3.51 4.62 -16.50
C ALA A 101 4.60 3.60 -16.89
N ASP A 102 5.83 4.07 -17.12
CA ASP A 102 6.97 3.22 -17.48
C ASP A 102 7.38 2.31 -16.30
N MET A 103 7.30 2.83 -15.05
CA MET A 103 7.51 2.02 -13.84
C MET A 103 6.48 0.89 -13.74
N VAL A 104 5.20 1.14 -14.09
CA VAL A 104 4.17 0.08 -14.10
C VAL A 104 4.55 -1.04 -15.04
N GLU A 105 4.90 -0.71 -16.27
CA GLU A 105 5.30 -1.72 -17.28
C GLU A 105 6.52 -2.53 -16.82
N GLN A 106 7.50 -1.87 -16.22
CA GLN A 106 8.72 -2.53 -15.75
C GLN A 106 8.49 -3.39 -14.50
N LEU A 107 7.71 -2.90 -13.53
CA LEU A 107 7.50 -3.58 -12.25
C LEU A 107 6.40 -4.65 -12.30
N TYR A 108 5.50 -4.54 -13.29
CA TYR A 108 4.37 -5.46 -13.45
C TYR A 108 4.24 -5.99 -14.90
N PRO A 109 5.26 -6.63 -15.47
CA PRO A 109 5.31 -7.00 -16.89
C PRO A 109 4.22 -7.98 -17.35
N LYS A 110 3.49 -8.59 -16.43
CA LYS A 110 2.39 -9.53 -16.70
C LYS A 110 1.02 -8.99 -16.28
N LEU A 111 0.95 -7.74 -15.83
CA LEU A 111 -0.29 -7.16 -15.37
C LEU A 111 -1.22 -6.87 -16.55
N ASP A 112 -2.50 -7.23 -16.40
CA ASP A 112 -3.52 -6.85 -17.38
C ASP A 112 -3.59 -5.31 -17.50
N VAL A 113 -3.61 -4.81 -18.74
CA VAL A 113 -3.61 -3.37 -19.04
C VAL A 113 -4.77 -2.62 -18.35
N ARG A 114 -5.89 -3.31 -18.11
CA ARG A 114 -7.05 -2.76 -17.39
C ARG A 114 -6.73 -2.40 -15.93
N LEU A 115 -5.68 -3.00 -15.36
CA LEU A 115 -5.23 -2.75 -13.98
C LEU A 115 -4.07 -1.75 -13.90
N HIS A 116 -3.53 -1.28 -15.04
CA HIS A 116 -2.41 -0.31 -15.05
C HIS A 116 -2.78 0.97 -14.32
N GLY A 117 -4.02 1.47 -14.45
CA GLY A 117 -4.48 2.65 -13.74
C GLY A 117 -4.47 2.50 -12.21
N ALA A 118 -4.84 1.32 -11.69
CA ALA A 118 -4.76 1.03 -10.26
C ALA A 118 -3.31 0.88 -9.79
N ALA A 119 -2.46 0.21 -10.58
CA ALA A 119 -1.04 0.08 -10.31
C ALA A 119 -0.33 1.45 -10.30
N SER A 120 -0.64 2.33 -11.26
CA SER A 120 -0.09 3.71 -11.31
C SER A 120 -0.42 4.50 -10.05
N ARG A 121 -1.67 4.44 -9.57
CA ARG A 121 -2.06 5.12 -8.32
C ARG A 121 -1.33 4.56 -7.10
N SER A 122 -1.15 3.26 -7.05
CA SER A 122 -0.40 2.61 -5.97
C SER A 122 1.09 2.96 -5.99
N ILE A 123 1.72 3.07 -7.17
CA ILE A 123 3.09 3.58 -7.33
C ILE A 123 3.15 5.05 -6.93
N PHE A 124 2.18 5.86 -7.36
CA PHE A 124 2.13 7.28 -7.01
C PHE A 124 2.06 7.51 -5.50
N ALA A 125 1.24 6.72 -4.78
CA ALA A 125 1.20 6.77 -3.32
C ALA A 125 2.56 6.43 -2.68
N ALA A 126 3.29 5.45 -3.24
CA ALA A 126 4.64 5.12 -2.77
C ALA A 126 5.64 6.24 -3.08
N ILE A 127 5.55 6.89 -4.25
CA ILE A 127 6.38 8.04 -4.62
C ILE A 127 6.15 9.22 -3.68
N LEU A 128 4.90 9.55 -3.37
CA LEU A 128 4.58 10.62 -2.43
C LEU A 128 5.21 10.36 -1.05
N TYR A 129 5.09 9.13 -0.56
CA TYR A 129 5.73 8.72 0.68
C TYR A 129 7.27 8.88 0.63
N LEU A 130 7.91 8.43 -0.45
CA LEU A 130 9.36 8.54 -0.62
C LEU A 130 9.81 10.00 -0.82
N GLN A 131 8.98 10.86 -1.40
CA GLN A 131 9.22 12.31 -1.45
C GLN A 131 9.16 12.95 -0.05
N ASP A 132 8.17 12.59 0.75
CA ASP A 132 8.06 13.05 2.14
C ASP A 132 9.26 12.60 3.00
N CYS A 133 9.85 11.43 2.67
CA CYS A 133 11.10 10.96 3.27
C CYS A 133 12.36 11.64 2.68
N GLY A 134 12.24 12.46 1.65
CA GLY A 134 13.38 13.12 0.99
C GLY A 134 14.20 12.21 0.06
N GLU A 135 13.72 11.01 -0.27
CA GLU A 135 14.43 10.02 -1.08
C GLU A 135 14.24 10.23 -2.60
N ILE A 136 13.14 10.86 -3.00
CA ILE A 136 12.73 11.09 -4.39
C ILE A 136 12.35 12.56 -4.58
N GLU A 137 12.61 13.10 -5.76
CA GLU A 137 12.11 14.41 -6.18
C GLU A 137 11.43 14.32 -7.55
N ALA A 138 10.46 15.21 -7.78
CA ALA A 138 9.86 15.40 -9.08
C ALA A 138 10.67 16.40 -9.88
N LEU A 139 10.99 16.08 -11.13
CA LEU A 139 11.70 16.99 -12.04
C LEU A 139 10.77 18.01 -12.71
N GLU A 140 9.50 17.73 -12.74
CA GLU A 140 8.45 18.60 -13.31
C GLU A 140 7.47 18.97 -12.19
N SER A 141 6.30 18.35 -12.20
CA SER A 141 5.29 18.51 -11.16
C SER A 141 5.01 17.18 -10.46
N THR A 142 4.65 17.23 -9.17
CA THR A 142 4.24 16.04 -8.42
C THR A 142 2.83 15.64 -8.83
N THR A 143 2.73 14.82 -9.87
CA THR A 143 1.47 14.34 -10.47
C THR A 143 1.62 12.88 -10.90
N LEU A 144 0.50 12.23 -11.22
CA LEU A 144 0.50 10.86 -11.74
C LEU A 144 1.30 10.70 -13.04
N ASP A 145 1.39 11.77 -13.85
CA ASP A 145 2.14 11.79 -15.11
C ASP A 145 3.53 12.41 -14.98
N GLY A 146 3.93 12.75 -13.75
CA GLY A 146 5.21 13.40 -13.45
C GLY A 146 6.43 12.53 -13.79
N LEU A 147 7.57 13.20 -13.92
CA LEU A 147 8.89 12.60 -14.08
C LEU A 147 9.61 12.67 -12.74
N TYR A 148 10.10 11.54 -12.25
CA TYR A 148 10.70 11.41 -10.93
C TYR A 148 12.14 10.92 -11.01
N GLN A 149 12.95 11.37 -10.05
CA GLN A 149 14.32 10.87 -9.87
C GLN A 149 14.63 10.67 -8.39
N LYS A 150 15.70 9.95 -8.12
CA LYS A 150 16.28 9.86 -6.78
C LYS A 150 16.81 11.23 -6.37
N SER A 151 16.55 11.67 -5.14
CA SER A 151 17.14 12.87 -4.56
C SER A 151 18.66 12.74 -4.45
N SER A 152 19.35 13.88 -4.57
CA SER A 152 20.82 13.97 -4.54
C SER A 152 21.39 13.75 -3.15
#